data_4c4ef856815d0077ab595840b072e5cc
#
_entry.id   4c4ef856815d0077ab595840b072e5cc
#
_cell.length_a   1.000
_cell.length_b   1.000
_cell.length_c   1.000
_cell.angle_alpha   90.00
_cell.angle_beta   90.00
_cell.angle_gamma   90.00
#
_symmetry.space_group_name_H-M   'P 1'
#
loop_
_entity.id
_entity.type
_entity.pdbx_description
1 polymer ?
#
loop_
_entity_poly.entity_id
_entity_poly.type
_entity_poly.pdbx_seq_one_letter_code
_entity_poly.pdbx_strand_id
1 'polypeptide(L)'
;MQIQKKKWITFAAALITTGVLGMTSFAAGRADLNAKTGGPGEASVSDSSVSTGEKPGDSQQDQQIVPVSQILTVAGTGDCNADISYYKKENGNWELKWTEKGYVGRNGITDNKKEGDGATPSGVYSFDLAFGLLDDPGSVLPYHKIVKGDFWVDDPASPHYNQLVNDKTTAKDWNSGENLIKATPYYNYALNLDYNKERIPGAGSAIFLHCFMATSYKGSSGCICLPESRMKELIGSADAGTRIMIAKDAKHLDLSEYMK
;
A
#
# COMPACT_ATOMS: atom_id res chain seq x y z
N MET A 1 36.01 1.48 -44.23
CA MET A 1 35.11 2.53 -43.72
C MET A 1 33.71 2.22 -44.20
N GLN A 2 32.97 1.42 -43.44
CA GLN A 2 31.57 1.07 -43.77
C GLN A 2 30.67 1.58 -42.64
N ILE A 3 29.75 2.44 -43.03
CA ILE A 3 28.79 3.11 -42.16
C ILE A 3 27.57 2.17 -42.01
N GLN A 4 27.39 1.62 -40.82
CA GLN A 4 26.17 0.86 -40.44
C GLN A 4 25.02 1.83 -40.17
N LYS A 5 24.01 1.77 -41.00
CA LYS A 5 22.75 2.53 -40.84
C LYS A 5 21.89 1.88 -39.74
N LYS A 6 21.67 2.57 -38.63
CA LYS A 6 20.69 2.21 -37.62
C LYS A 6 19.28 2.42 -38.15
N LYS A 7 18.47 1.34 -38.20
CA LYS A 7 17.03 1.39 -38.48
C LYS A 7 16.28 1.84 -37.21
N TRP A 8 15.58 2.95 -37.32
CA TRP A 8 14.61 3.40 -36.32
C TRP A 8 13.29 2.67 -36.57
N ILE A 9 12.80 1.96 -35.56
CA ILE A 9 11.44 1.37 -35.58
C ILE A 9 10.52 2.36 -34.90
N THR A 10 9.66 2.97 -35.69
CA THR A 10 8.60 3.88 -35.24
C THR A 10 7.39 3.02 -34.83
N PHE A 11 7.02 3.04 -33.57
CA PHE A 11 5.74 2.49 -33.14
C PHE A 11 4.67 3.56 -33.32
N ALA A 12 3.72 3.28 -34.21
CA ALA A 12 2.54 4.10 -34.44
C ALA A 12 1.53 3.84 -33.30
N ALA A 13 1.12 4.91 -32.64
CA ALA A 13 0.01 4.92 -31.72
C ALA A 13 -1.30 4.91 -32.52
N ALA A 14 -2.14 3.92 -32.33
CA ALA A 14 -3.50 3.90 -32.86
C ALA A 14 -4.43 4.64 -31.89
N LEU A 15 -4.91 5.82 -32.30
CA LEU A 15 -6.07 6.47 -31.69
C LEU A 15 -7.33 5.68 -32.11
N ILE A 16 -8.13 5.28 -31.12
CA ILE A 16 -9.51 4.85 -31.32
C ILE A 16 -10.40 5.90 -30.66
N THR A 17 -10.99 6.73 -31.50
CA THR A 17 -12.16 7.59 -31.22
C THR A 17 -13.42 6.81 -31.57
N THR A 18 -14.38 6.79 -30.69
CA THR A 18 -15.84 6.66 -30.95
C THR A 18 -16.50 6.52 -29.59
N GLY A 19 -17.57 7.15 -29.30
CA GLY A 19 -18.69 7.74 -30.00
C GLY A 19 -19.81 7.81 -28.96
N VAL A 20 -20.30 9.00 -28.75
CA VAL A 20 -21.45 9.32 -27.89
C VAL A 20 -22.73 8.86 -28.60
N LEU A 21 -23.66 8.27 -27.87
CA LEU A 21 -25.14 8.27 -28.02
C LEU A 21 -25.68 7.21 -27.05
N GLY A 22 -26.72 7.38 -26.26
CA GLY A 22 -27.84 8.27 -26.22
C GLY A 22 -28.64 8.00 -24.93
N MET A 23 -29.22 9.02 -24.47
CA MET A 23 -30.21 9.05 -23.35
C MET A 23 -31.45 8.22 -23.67
N THR A 24 -31.98 7.48 -22.67
CA THR A 24 -33.43 7.38 -22.47
C THR A 24 -33.73 7.22 -20.99
N SER A 25 -34.38 8.22 -20.48
CA SER A 25 -35.08 8.28 -19.21
C SER A 25 -36.35 7.44 -19.29
N PHE A 26 -36.67 6.67 -18.26
CA PHE A 26 -38.04 6.30 -17.91
C PHE A 26 -38.28 6.48 -16.42
N ALA A 27 -39.33 7.23 -16.14
CA ALA A 27 -39.82 7.61 -14.83
C ALA A 27 -40.87 6.62 -14.31
N ALA A 28 -41.00 6.59 -12.99
CA ALA A 28 -42.19 6.46 -12.16
C ALA A 28 -42.98 5.16 -12.11
N GLY A 29 -43.15 4.70 -10.88
CA GLY A 29 -44.19 3.73 -10.50
C GLY A 29 -44.23 3.60 -8.97
N ARG A 30 -44.97 4.54 -8.32
CA ARG A 30 -45.44 4.45 -6.93
C ARG A 30 -46.58 3.43 -6.85
N ALA A 31 -46.58 2.59 -5.81
CA ALA A 31 -47.83 2.02 -5.29
C ALA A 31 -47.69 1.81 -3.77
N ASP A 32 -48.43 2.65 -3.03
CA ASP A 32 -48.87 2.44 -1.64
C ASP A 32 -49.94 1.35 -1.58
N LEU A 33 -50.08 0.72 -0.43
CA LEU A 33 -51.33 0.34 0.28
C LEU A 33 -50.97 -0.72 1.35
N ASN A 34 -50.93 -0.37 2.62
CA ASN A 34 -51.97 -0.14 3.65
C ASN A 34 -52.50 -1.43 4.35
N ALA A 35 -52.17 -1.51 5.63
CA ALA A 35 -52.96 -1.81 6.82
C ALA A 35 -53.64 -3.18 7.02
N LYS A 36 -53.39 -3.80 8.19
CA LYS A 36 -54.34 -4.05 9.27
C LYS A 36 -53.75 -4.88 10.41
N THR A 37 -53.61 -4.32 11.59
CA THR A 37 -54.31 -4.48 12.90
C THR A 37 -54.57 -5.90 13.40
N GLY A 38 -54.11 -6.17 14.65
CA GLY A 38 -54.56 -7.24 15.53
C GLY A 38 -53.63 -7.44 16.74
N GLY A 39 -53.97 -6.82 17.89
CA GLY A 39 -53.51 -7.21 19.21
C GLY A 39 -54.67 -7.90 19.98
N PRO A 40 -54.62 -8.06 21.30
CA PRO A 40 -53.50 -8.37 22.20
C PRO A 40 -53.77 -9.70 22.99
N GLY A 41 -52.75 -10.23 23.70
CA GLY A 41 -52.91 -11.31 24.64
C GLY A 41 -51.93 -11.17 25.78
N GLU A 42 -52.49 -10.92 26.95
CA GLU A 42 -51.80 -10.75 28.24
C GLU A 42 -51.40 -12.05 28.90
N ALA A 43 -50.41 -11.90 29.81
CA ALA A 43 -50.15 -12.60 31.07
C ALA A 43 -49.33 -13.90 31.00
N SER A 44 -48.18 -13.95 31.65
CA SER A 44 -48.07 -14.16 33.10
C SER A 44 -46.63 -14.07 33.60
N VAL A 45 -46.49 -13.50 34.75
CA VAL A 45 -45.30 -13.29 35.58
C VAL A 45 -44.83 -14.63 36.16
N SER A 46 -43.54 -14.94 36.14
CA SER A 46 -42.92 -15.73 37.25
C SER A 46 -41.45 -15.27 37.39
N ASP A 47 -41.17 -14.95 38.57
CA ASP A 47 -40.07 -14.41 39.32
C ASP A 47 -38.85 -15.34 39.39
N SER A 48 -37.72 -14.72 39.63
CA SER A 48 -36.49 -15.17 40.29
C SER A 48 -35.31 -15.68 39.42
N SER A 49 -34.29 -14.91 39.33
CA SER A 49 -33.03 -15.01 40.04
C SER A 49 -31.99 -14.07 39.51
N VAL A 50 -31.48 -13.22 40.37
CA VAL A 50 -30.33 -12.33 40.18
C VAL A 50 -29.08 -13.18 39.94
N SER A 51 -28.50 -13.10 38.74
CA SER A 51 -27.13 -13.51 38.47
C SER A 51 -26.36 -12.25 38.14
N THR A 52 -25.45 -11.90 39.02
CA THR A 52 -24.46 -10.86 38.83
C THR A 52 -23.59 -11.20 37.61
N GLY A 53 -23.90 -10.54 36.48
CA GLY A 53 -23.09 -10.63 35.28
C GLY A 53 -21.82 -9.84 35.48
N GLU A 54 -20.71 -10.55 35.56
CA GLU A 54 -19.37 -9.99 35.36
C GLU A 54 -19.32 -9.32 33.99
N LYS A 55 -18.95 -8.03 33.99
CA LYS A 55 -18.59 -7.27 32.79
C LYS A 55 -17.43 -8.00 32.10
N PRO A 56 -17.48 -8.24 30.78
CA PRO A 56 -16.28 -8.70 30.06
C PRO A 56 -15.19 -7.65 30.24
N GLY A 57 -14.09 -8.05 30.84
CA GLY A 57 -12.92 -7.22 30.99
C GLY A 57 -12.46 -6.74 29.61
N ASP A 58 -12.35 -5.43 29.49
CA ASP A 58 -11.68 -4.74 28.40
C ASP A 58 -10.22 -5.18 28.44
N SER A 59 -9.89 -6.21 27.68
CA SER A 59 -8.51 -6.59 27.45
C SER A 59 -7.89 -5.56 26.51
N GLN A 60 -7.49 -4.41 27.08
CA GLN A 60 -6.48 -3.56 26.48
C GLN A 60 -5.22 -4.44 26.34
N GLN A 61 -5.04 -5.02 25.15
CA GLN A 61 -3.72 -5.51 24.77
C GLN A 61 -2.79 -4.30 24.83
N ASP A 62 -1.92 -4.31 25.83
CA ASP A 62 -0.76 -3.42 25.89
C ASP A 62 -0.02 -3.57 24.56
N GLN A 63 -0.25 -2.65 23.63
CA GLN A 63 0.55 -2.56 22.41
C GLN A 63 1.95 -2.15 22.89
N GLN A 64 2.81 -3.13 23.02
CA GLN A 64 4.21 -2.91 23.37
C GLN A 64 4.79 -1.95 22.32
N ILE A 65 5.05 -0.72 22.74
CA ILE A 65 5.66 0.29 21.88
C ILE A 65 7.07 -0.20 21.53
N VAL A 66 7.23 -0.67 20.29
CA VAL A 66 8.55 -1.11 19.79
C VAL A 66 9.39 0.13 19.54
N PRO A 67 10.53 0.29 20.24
CA PRO A 67 11.40 1.44 20.04
C PRO A 67 11.89 1.50 18.58
N VAL A 68 11.95 2.71 18.03
CA VAL A 68 12.49 2.90 16.68
C VAL A 68 14.00 2.66 16.71
N SER A 69 14.44 1.71 15.90
CA SER A 69 15.83 1.26 15.79
C SER A 69 16.43 1.47 14.40
N GLN A 70 15.57 1.69 13.39
CA GLN A 70 15.96 1.84 12.00
C GLN A 70 15.08 2.90 11.34
N ILE A 71 15.67 3.76 10.52
CA ILE A 71 14.94 4.79 9.78
C ILE A 71 15.42 4.83 8.32
N LEU A 72 14.48 4.73 7.40
CA LEU A 72 14.68 5.14 6.03
C LEU A 72 14.13 6.56 5.86
N THR A 73 14.90 7.45 5.23
CA THR A 73 14.40 8.75 4.78
C THR A 73 14.30 8.76 3.26
N VAL A 74 13.22 9.30 2.74
CA VAL A 74 12.97 9.50 1.31
C VAL A 74 12.77 10.98 1.08
N ALA A 75 13.78 11.65 0.53
CA ALA A 75 13.75 13.06 0.18
C ALA A 75 13.57 13.21 -1.33
N GLY A 76 12.45 13.77 -1.79
CA GLY A 76 12.27 14.10 -3.21
C GLY A 76 13.34 15.07 -3.68
N THR A 77 13.88 14.85 -4.88
CA THR A 77 14.88 15.73 -5.51
C THR A 77 14.38 16.38 -6.80
N GLY A 78 13.11 16.22 -7.09
CA GLY A 78 12.39 16.74 -8.26
C GLY A 78 11.83 15.60 -9.11
N ASP A 79 10.75 15.88 -9.80
CA ASP A 79 9.98 14.89 -10.58
C ASP A 79 9.71 13.61 -9.76
N CYS A 80 10.13 12.47 -10.29
CA CYS A 80 10.02 11.17 -9.61
C CYS A 80 11.31 10.70 -8.93
N ASN A 81 12.32 11.56 -8.78
CA ASN A 81 13.61 11.20 -8.20
C ASN A 81 13.63 11.47 -6.70
N ALA A 82 14.38 10.65 -5.96
CA ALA A 82 14.57 10.82 -4.53
C ALA A 82 15.98 10.39 -4.09
N ASP A 83 16.49 11.02 -3.05
CA ASP A 83 17.60 10.52 -2.24
C ASP A 83 17.02 9.71 -1.08
N ILE A 84 17.46 8.46 -0.95
CA ILE A 84 16.99 7.54 0.07
C ILE A 84 18.17 7.20 0.97
N SER A 85 18.06 7.52 2.28
CA SER A 85 19.11 7.25 3.26
C SER A 85 18.61 6.27 4.30
N TYR A 86 19.48 5.34 4.69
CA TYR A 86 19.19 4.35 5.71
C TYR A 86 20.06 4.57 6.93
N TYR A 87 19.42 4.70 8.07
CA TYR A 87 20.02 4.87 9.38
C TYR A 87 19.68 3.70 10.29
N LYS A 88 20.62 3.27 11.09
CA LYS A 88 20.43 2.24 12.11
C LYS A 88 20.98 2.70 13.44
N LYS A 89 20.28 2.40 14.54
CA LYS A 89 20.73 2.68 15.89
C LYS A 89 21.61 1.53 16.39
N GLU A 90 22.89 1.79 16.58
CA GLU A 90 23.87 0.83 17.05
C GLU A 90 24.55 1.37 18.32
N ASN A 91 24.59 0.58 19.38
CA ASN A 91 25.15 1.00 20.68
C ASN A 91 24.58 2.31 21.21
N GLY A 92 23.29 2.58 20.93
CA GLY A 92 22.60 3.79 21.33
C GLY A 92 22.78 5.01 20.40
N ASN A 93 23.65 4.92 19.39
CA ASN A 93 23.92 6.00 18.44
C ASN A 93 23.31 5.70 17.06
N TRP A 94 22.83 6.74 16.39
CA TRP A 94 22.34 6.65 15.02
C TRP A 94 23.51 6.72 14.03
N GLU A 95 23.60 5.74 13.14
CA GLU A 95 24.61 5.65 12.10
C GLU A 95 23.97 5.64 10.73
N LEU A 96 24.44 6.53 9.85
CA LEU A 96 24.10 6.46 8.42
C LEU A 96 24.80 5.26 7.81
N LYS A 97 24.03 4.28 7.31
CA LYS A 97 24.56 3.09 6.65
C LYS A 97 24.84 3.34 5.17
N TRP A 98 23.92 4.01 4.48
CA TRP A 98 24.08 4.39 3.08
C TRP A 98 23.07 5.47 2.68
N THR A 99 23.39 6.16 1.57
CA THR A 99 22.46 6.96 0.79
C THR A 99 22.46 6.44 -0.64
N GLU A 100 21.29 6.24 -1.22
CA GLU A 100 21.10 5.68 -2.55
C GLU A 100 20.13 6.56 -3.35
N LYS A 101 20.32 6.63 -4.67
CA LYS A 101 19.34 7.26 -5.57
C LYS A 101 18.20 6.28 -5.81
N GLY A 102 16.99 6.76 -5.65
CA GLY A 102 15.78 5.99 -5.86
C GLY A 102 14.72 6.78 -6.60
N TYR A 103 13.55 6.18 -6.70
CA TYR A 103 12.41 6.79 -7.36
C TYR A 103 11.17 6.73 -6.47
N VAL A 104 10.28 7.65 -6.72
CA VAL A 104 8.94 7.76 -6.12
C VAL A 104 7.87 7.74 -7.21
N GLY A 105 6.64 8.05 -6.87
CA GLY A 105 5.54 8.17 -7.83
C GLY A 105 5.91 9.09 -9.00
N ARG A 106 5.41 8.80 -10.20
CA ARG A 106 5.66 9.60 -11.43
C ARG A 106 5.22 11.06 -11.28
N ASN A 107 4.31 11.35 -10.36
CA ASN A 107 3.83 12.70 -10.02
C ASN A 107 4.45 13.23 -8.71
N GLY A 108 5.61 12.69 -8.29
CA GLY A 108 6.34 13.13 -7.10
C GLY A 108 5.74 12.66 -5.78
N ILE A 109 5.92 13.47 -4.74
CA ILE A 109 5.45 13.22 -3.38
C ILE A 109 4.34 14.19 -3.03
N THR A 110 3.27 13.73 -2.36
CA THR A 110 2.07 14.52 -2.03
C THR A 110 1.64 14.35 -0.58
N ASP A 111 1.13 15.43 0.04
CA ASP A 111 0.47 15.39 1.35
C ASP A 111 -1.03 15.04 1.23
N ASN A 112 -1.55 14.97 0.00
CA ASN A 112 -2.98 14.72 -0.25
C ASN A 112 -3.13 13.56 -1.25
N LYS A 113 -2.72 12.39 -0.82
CA LYS A 113 -2.74 11.15 -1.62
C LYS A 113 -4.17 10.73 -1.95
N LYS A 114 -4.36 10.30 -3.20
CA LYS A 114 -5.61 9.71 -3.71
C LYS A 114 -5.31 8.47 -4.54
N GLU A 115 -6.30 7.58 -4.65
CA GLU A 115 -6.19 6.43 -5.53
C GLU A 115 -5.93 6.87 -6.97
N GLY A 116 -4.97 6.21 -7.63
CA GLY A 116 -4.64 6.45 -9.04
C GLY A 116 -3.92 7.78 -9.35
N ASP A 117 -3.59 8.62 -8.36
CA ASP A 117 -2.95 9.92 -8.58
C ASP A 117 -1.48 9.85 -9.03
N GLY A 118 -0.86 8.67 -8.97
CA GLY A 118 0.54 8.46 -9.38
C GLY A 118 1.57 9.15 -8.50
N ALA A 119 1.20 9.59 -7.30
CA ALA A 119 2.10 10.25 -6.35
C ALA A 119 2.37 9.35 -5.13
N THR A 120 3.53 9.51 -4.50
CA THR A 120 3.89 8.87 -3.24
C THR A 120 3.37 9.68 -2.06
N PRO A 121 2.72 9.09 -1.05
CA PRO A 121 2.30 9.83 0.12
C PRO A 121 3.50 10.30 0.96
N SER A 122 3.50 11.55 1.41
CA SER A 122 4.40 12.02 2.46
C SER A 122 3.95 11.52 3.83
N GLY A 123 4.86 11.47 4.77
CA GLY A 123 4.56 11.03 6.14
C GLY A 123 5.57 10.05 6.70
N VAL A 124 5.23 9.46 7.84
CA VAL A 124 6.03 8.41 8.49
C VAL A 124 5.20 7.14 8.57
N TYR A 125 5.78 6.04 8.10
CA TYR A 125 5.11 4.74 8.00
C TYR A 125 6.00 3.63 8.58
N SER A 126 5.37 2.50 8.89
CA SER A 126 6.03 1.24 9.25
C SER A 126 5.95 0.25 8.10
N PHE A 127 6.63 -0.86 8.26
CA PHE A 127 6.48 -2.03 7.38
C PHE A 127 5.82 -3.16 8.18
N ASP A 128 4.88 -3.86 7.56
CA ASP A 128 4.14 -4.96 8.20
C ASP A 128 4.33 -6.30 7.48
N LEU A 129 4.70 -6.29 6.19
CA LEU A 129 4.85 -7.46 5.35
C LEU A 129 6.01 -7.29 4.38
N ALA A 130 6.89 -8.27 4.32
CA ALA A 130 7.81 -8.46 3.21
C ALA A 130 7.22 -9.45 2.21
N PHE A 131 7.41 -9.22 0.93
CA PHE A 131 6.94 -10.17 -0.10
C PHE A 131 7.83 -10.12 -1.34
N GLY A 132 7.74 -11.14 -2.18
CA GLY A 132 8.53 -11.14 -3.41
C GLY A 132 8.32 -12.32 -4.34
N LEU A 133 8.80 -12.13 -5.58
CA LEU A 133 8.87 -13.17 -6.62
C LEU A 133 10.03 -14.14 -6.37
N LEU A 134 11.09 -13.69 -5.69
CA LEU A 134 12.23 -14.53 -5.31
C LEU A 134 11.99 -15.15 -3.93
N ASP A 135 12.84 -16.10 -3.56
CA ASP A 135 12.78 -16.74 -2.26
C ASP A 135 13.16 -15.76 -1.15
N ASP A 136 12.66 -16.02 0.06
CA ASP A 136 12.96 -15.21 1.23
C ASP A 136 14.49 -15.10 1.44
N PRO A 137 15.03 -13.86 1.42
CA PRO A 137 16.46 -13.65 1.62
C PRO A 137 16.87 -13.64 3.11
N GLY A 138 16.00 -14.04 4.02
CA GLY A 138 16.16 -13.98 5.47
C GLY A 138 15.41 -12.81 6.10
N SER A 139 14.14 -12.61 5.73
CA SER A 139 13.29 -11.54 6.24
C SER A 139 13.07 -11.64 7.75
N VAL A 140 13.14 -10.50 8.45
CA VAL A 140 12.78 -10.39 9.86
C VAL A 140 11.26 -10.23 10.01
N LEU A 141 10.63 -9.52 9.08
CA LEU A 141 9.16 -9.43 8.99
C LEU A 141 8.58 -10.71 8.37
N PRO A 142 7.26 -10.97 8.54
CA PRO A 142 6.59 -12.02 7.78
C PRO A 142 6.88 -11.88 6.29
N TYR A 143 7.26 -12.98 5.62
CA TYR A 143 7.55 -12.99 4.20
C TYR A 143 6.50 -13.77 3.42
N HIS A 144 5.90 -13.14 2.42
CA HIS A 144 4.98 -13.76 1.49
C HIS A 144 5.66 -14.02 0.13
N LYS A 145 5.90 -15.27 -0.20
CA LYS A 145 6.34 -15.67 -1.55
C LYS A 145 5.18 -15.50 -2.51
N ILE A 146 5.31 -14.62 -3.49
CA ILE A 146 4.27 -14.39 -4.51
C ILE A 146 4.02 -15.67 -5.30
N VAL A 147 2.77 -16.06 -5.40
CA VAL A 147 2.31 -17.21 -6.18
C VAL A 147 1.26 -16.81 -7.21
N LYS A 148 0.96 -17.72 -8.14
CA LYS A 148 -0.09 -17.48 -9.15
C LYS A 148 -1.45 -17.31 -8.46
N GLY A 149 -2.13 -16.24 -8.82
CA GLY A 149 -3.43 -15.87 -8.26
C GLY A 149 -3.34 -14.79 -7.19
N ASP A 150 -2.15 -14.35 -6.78
CA ASP A 150 -1.99 -13.24 -5.85
C ASP A 150 -2.27 -11.90 -6.53
N PHE A 151 -3.14 -11.13 -5.88
CA PHE A 151 -3.51 -9.77 -6.24
C PHE A 151 -3.40 -8.87 -5.02
N TRP A 152 -2.95 -7.63 -5.23
CA TRP A 152 -3.20 -6.55 -4.30
C TRP A 152 -4.37 -5.73 -4.86
N VAL A 153 -5.49 -5.72 -4.14
CA VAL A 153 -6.73 -5.10 -4.64
C VAL A 153 -6.66 -3.60 -4.48
N ASP A 154 -6.83 -2.86 -5.59
CA ASP A 154 -6.85 -1.41 -5.66
C ASP A 154 -8.22 -0.83 -6.09
N ASP A 155 -9.26 -1.66 -6.11
CA ASP A 155 -10.66 -1.27 -6.38
C ASP A 155 -11.31 -0.71 -5.12
N PRO A 156 -11.60 0.60 -5.04
CA PRO A 156 -12.23 1.21 -3.87
C PRO A 156 -13.66 0.70 -3.58
N ALA A 157 -14.30 0.01 -4.54
CA ALA A 157 -15.64 -0.57 -4.36
C ALA A 157 -15.59 -1.98 -3.74
N SER A 158 -14.42 -2.61 -3.69
CA SER A 158 -14.23 -3.95 -3.14
C SER A 158 -14.05 -3.93 -1.61
N PRO A 159 -14.67 -4.86 -0.85
CA PRO A 159 -14.36 -5.07 0.56
C PRO A 159 -12.90 -5.53 0.80
N HIS A 160 -12.21 -5.96 -0.25
CA HIS A 160 -10.80 -6.32 -0.22
C HIS A 160 -9.84 -5.17 -0.59
N TYR A 161 -10.36 -3.94 -0.70
CA TYR A 161 -9.52 -2.77 -1.02
C TYR A 161 -8.29 -2.67 -0.11
N ASN A 162 -7.12 -2.41 -0.73
CA ASN A 162 -5.81 -2.34 -0.09
C ASN A 162 -5.44 -3.63 0.68
N GLN A 163 -5.72 -4.80 0.10
CA GLN A 163 -5.37 -6.10 0.68
C GLN A 163 -4.73 -7.02 -0.35
N LEU A 164 -3.81 -7.86 0.16
CA LEU A 164 -3.31 -9.02 -0.54
C LEU A 164 -4.37 -10.13 -0.49
N VAL A 165 -4.77 -10.64 -1.63
CA VAL A 165 -5.70 -11.77 -1.76
C VAL A 165 -5.21 -12.76 -2.81
N ASN A 166 -5.72 -13.99 -2.76
CA ASN A 166 -5.48 -14.97 -3.83
C ASN A 166 -6.80 -15.36 -4.48
N ASP A 167 -6.90 -15.22 -5.80
CA ASP A 167 -8.13 -15.45 -6.59
C ASP A 167 -8.59 -16.92 -6.63
N LYS A 168 -7.80 -17.85 -6.08
CA LYS A 168 -8.18 -19.26 -5.94
C LYS A 168 -8.86 -19.56 -4.61
N THR A 169 -8.65 -18.72 -3.59
CA THR A 169 -9.18 -18.90 -2.24
C THR A 169 -10.17 -17.82 -1.83
N THR A 170 -10.16 -16.68 -2.55
CA THR A 170 -11.06 -15.55 -2.31
C THR A 170 -11.95 -15.36 -3.52
N ALA A 171 -13.27 -15.32 -3.32
CA ALA A 171 -14.21 -15.02 -4.39
C ALA A 171 -13.92 -13.63 -4.95
N LYS A 172 -13.72 -13.55 -6.26
CA LYS A 172 -13.35 -12.29 -6.92
C LYS A 172 -14.55 -11.33 -6.92
N ASP A 173 -14.43 -10.22 -6.20
CA ASP A 173 -15.43 -9.15 -6.14
C ASP A 173 -14.86 -7.78 -6.53
N TRP A 174 -13.62 -7.75 -7.04
CA TRP A 174 -12.94 -6.53 -7.48
C TRP A 174 -12.82 -6.46 -9.00
N ASN A 175 -12.86 -5.24 -9.54
CA ASN A 175 -12.67 -4.94 -10.97
C ASN A 175 -11.22 -4.53 -11.28
N SER A 176 -10.47 -4.07 -10.27
CA SER A 176 -9.08 -3.62 -10.39
C SER A 176 -8.22 -4.20 -9.27
N GLY A 177 -6.96 -4.56 -9.60
CA GLY A 177 -5.98 -5.08 -8.66
C GLY A 177 -4.67 -5.42 -9.35
N GLU A 178 -3.57 -5.19 -8.65
CA GLU A 178 -2.25 -5.55 -9.15
C GLU A 178 -2.06 -7.07 -9.13
N ASN A 179 -1.88 -7.68 -10.29
CA ASN A 179 -1.51 -9.10 -10.40
C ASN A 179 -0.01 -9.25 -10.09
N LEU A 180 0.32 -9.64 -8.86
CA LEU A 180 1.67 -9.57 -8.34
C LEU A 180 2.66 -10.46 -9.09
N ILE A 181 2.23 -11.62 -9.60
CA ILE A 181 3.11 -12.53 -10.35
C ILE A 181 3.60 -11.92 -11.68
N LYS A 182 2.94 -10.88 -12.18
CA LYS A 182 3.30 -10.18 -13.42
C LYS A 182 4.25 -9.01 -13.19
N ALA A 183 4.52 -8.64 -11.96
CA ALA A 183 5.32 -7.47 -11.61
C ALA A 183 6.85 -7.73 -11.62
N THR A 184 7.30 -8.74 -12.35
CA THR A 184 8.73 -9.02 -12.52
C THR A 184 9.39 -7.94 -13.40
N PRO A 185 10.58 -7.48 -13.02
CA PRO A 185 11.37 -7.80 -11.82
C PRO A 185 11.13 -6.84 -10.64
N TYR A 186 10.16 -5.94 -10.75
CA TYR A 186 9.91 -4.89 -9.75
C TYR A 186 9.62 -5.47 -8.37
N TYR A 187 8.86 -6.55 -8.30
CA TYR A 187 8.52 -7.24 -7.05
C TYR A 187 9.38 -8.49 -6.82
N ASN A 188 10.64 -8.50 -7.33
CA ASN A 188 11.60 -9.50 -6.89
C ASN A 188 11.70 -9.50 -5.37
N TYR A 189 11.71 -8.29 -4.77
CA TYR A 189 11.62 -8.03 -3.34
C TYR A 189 10.80 -6.76 -3.10
N ALA A 190 9.90 -6.80 -2.12
CA ALA A 190 9.07 -5.66 -1.74
C ALA A 190 8.77 -5.66 -0.23
N LEU A 191 8.53 -4.46 0.31
CA LEU A 191 8.05 -4.21 1.67
C LEU A 191 6.75 -3.41 1.57
N ASN A 192 5.69 -3.87 2.22
CA ASN A 192 4.43 -3.14 2.32
C ASN A 192 4.56 -2.04 3.38
N LEU A 193 4.16 -0.81 3.03
CA LEU A 193 3.98 0.26 3.99
C LEU A 193 2.59 0.14 4.64
N ASP A 194 2.48 0.47 5.91
CA ASP A 194 1.21 0.54 6.65
C ASP A 194 0.35 1.76 6.26
N TYR A 195 0.62 2.32 5.07
CA TYR A 195 -0.20 3.39 4.49
C TYR A 195 -1.64 2.93 4.26
N ASN A 196 -2.60 3.77 4.67
CA ASN A 196 -4.04 3.46 4.55
C ASN A 196 -4.42 2.06 5.08
N LYS A 197 -3.87 1.68 6.23
CA LYS A 197 -4.15 0.38 6.87
C LYS A 197 -5.62 0.21 7.26
N GLU A 198 -6.33 1.32 7.49
CA GLU A 198 -7.77 1.36 7.73
C GLU A 198 -8.57 1.11 6.44
N ARG A 199 -7.92 1.03 5.29
CA ARG A 199 -8.52 0.72 3.99
C ARG A 199 -9.63 1.69 3.58
N ILE A 200 -9.42 2.98 3.85
CA ILE A 200 -10.35 4.04 3.47
C ILE A 200 -10.45 4.09 1.94
N PRO A 201 -11.63 3.83 1.35
CA PRO A 201 -11.77 3.78 -0.10
C PRO A 201 -11.34 5.08 -0.78
N GLY A 202 -10.52 4.96 -1.83
CA GLY A 202 -10.04 6.11 -2.60
C GLY A 202 -8.89 6.89 -1.97
N ALA A 203 -8.46 6.57 -0.74
CA ALA A 203 -7.33 7.24 -0.11
C ALA A 203 -5.96 6.77 -0.65
N GLY A 204 -5.94 5.76 -1.51
CA GLY A 204 -4.75 5.15 -2.08
C GLY A 204 -4.46 3.77 -1.50
N SER A 205 -3.91 2.90 -2.34
CA SER A 205 -3.62 1.50 -2.02
C SER A 205 -2.26 1.10 -2.58
N ALA A 206 -1.78 -0.10 -2.22
CA ALA A 206 -0.59 -0.72 -2.80
C ALA A 206 0.65 0.20 -2.76
N ILE A 207 0.92 0.83 -1.61
CA ILE A 207 2.12 1.66 -1.43
C ILE A 207 3.25 0.79 -0.87
N PHE A 208 4.20 0.48 -1.72
CA PHE A 208 5.32 -0.41 -1.41
C PHE A 208 6.67 0.29 -1.53
N LEU A 209 7.67 -0.28 -0.89
CA LEU A 209 9.07 -0.10 -1.24
C LEU A 209 9.50 -1.34 -2.02
N HIS A 210 9.95 -1.19 -3.29
CA HIS A 210 10.27 -2.32 -4.18
C HIS A 210 11.46 -2.07 -5.08
N CYS A 211 11.85 -3.06 -5.88
CA CYS A 211 12.99 -2.98 -6.79
C CYS A 211 12.73 -2.07 -8.00
N PHE A 212 13.78 -1.49 -8.57
CA PHE A 212 13.80 -0.95 -9.94
C PHE A 212 15.00 -1.48 -10.72
N MET A 213 14.92 -1.46 -12.05
CA MET A 213 15.93 -2.09 -12.91
C MET A 213 16.66 -1.13 -13.86
N ALA A 214 16.20 0.10 -14.04
CA ALA A 214 16.76 0.99 -15.04
C ALA A 214 16.95 2.41 -14.54
N THR A 215 18.08 3.02 -14.87
CA THR A 215 18.41 4.42 -14.58
C THR A 215 17.53 5.43 -15.33
N SER A 216 16.74 4.96 -16.32
CA SER A 216 15.76 5.77 -17.07
C SER A 216 14.32 5.56 -16.60
N TYR A 217 14.12 5.09 -15.37
CA TYR A 217 12.80 4.86 -14.81
C TYR A 217 12.01 6.18 -14.71
N LYS A 218 10.73 6.13 -15.05
CA LYS A 218 9.84 7.30 -15.11
C LYS A 218 8.97 7.47 -13.86
N GLY A 219 9.34 6.84 -12.77
CA GLY A 219 8.58 6.80 -11.53
C GLY A 219 7.50 5.72 -11.50
N SER A 220 7.03 5.42 -10.30
CA SER A 220 6.00 4.42 -10.01
C SER A 220 4.58 4.99 -10.11
N SER A 221 3.58 4.19 -9.76
CA SER A 221 2.21 4.66 -9.53
C SER A 221 1.97 5.20 -8.12
N GLY A 222 3.00 5.23 -7.28
CA GLY A 222 2.96 5.72 -5.90
C GLY A 222 3.98 5.05 -4.99
N CYS A 223 4.54 3.92 -5.38
CA CYS A 223 5.55 3.20 -4.62
C CYS A 223 6.90 3.93 -4.59
N ILE A 224 7.74 3.55 -3.64
CA ILE A 224 9.13 3.94 -3.54
C ILE A 224 10.00 2.83 -4.14
N CYS A 225 11.06 3.17 -4.86
CA CYS A 225 11.86 2.20 -5.57
C CYS A 225 13.35 2.34 -5.26
N LEU A 226 14.00 1.21 -4.99
CA LEU A 226 15.43 1.07 -4.72
C LEU A 226 16.08 0.00 -5.63
N PRO A 227 17.41 0.00 -5.80
CA PRO A 227 18.11 -1.12 -6.41
C PRO A 227 17.83 -2.43 -5.67
N GLU A 228 17.76 -3.55 -6.39
CA GLU A 228 17.44 -4.87 -5.82
C GLU A 228 18.41 -5.26 -4.67
N SER A 229 19.69 -4.91 -4.79
CA SER A 229 20.69 -5.17 -3.73
C SER A 229 20.31 -4.48 -2.40
N ARG A 230 19.79 -3.25 -2.46
CA ARG A 230 19.33 -2.50 -1.28
C ARG A 230 18.03 -3.06 -0.75
N MET A 231 17.12 -3.47 -1.63
CA MET A 231 15.89 -4.14 -1.21
C MET A 231 16.18 -5.43 -0.46
N LYS A 232 17.09 -6.26 -0.97
CA LYS A 232 17.50 -7.50 -0.31
C LYS A 232 18.12 -7.25 1.08
N GLU A 233 18.98 -6.24 1.19
CA GLU A 233 19.58 -5.81 2.47
C GLU A 233 18.50 -5.37 3.48
N LEU A 234 17.55 -4.53 3.03
CA LEU A 234 16.47 -4.04 3.89
C LEU A 234 15.54 -5.15 4.37
N ILE A 235 15.14 -6.07 3.50
CA ILE A 235 14.29 -7.20 3.89
C ILE A 235 14.96 -8.03 4.99
N GLY A 236 16.27 -8.25 4.88
CA GLY A 236 17.04 -8.97 5.91
C GLY A 236 17.24 -8.20 7.21
N SER A 237 16.86 -6.93 7.30
CA SER A 237 17.09 -6.10 8.49
C SER A 237 15.86 -5.38 9.02
N ALA A 238 14.91 -5.04 8.17
CA ALA A 238 13.71 -4.31 8.57
C ALA A 238 12.84 -5.13 9.53
N ASP A 239 12.47 -4.53 10.64
CA ASP A 239 11.69 -5.11 11.73
C ASP A 239 10.54 -4.18 12.15
N ALA A 240 9.82 -4.53 13.22
CA ALA A 240 8.74 -3.72 13.76
C ALA A 240 9.21 -2.33 14.28
N GLY A 241 10.50 -2.16 14.56
CA GLY A 241 11.14 -0.89 14.96
C GLY A 241 11.60 -0.04 13.77
N THR A 242 11.39 -0.49 12.54
CA THR A 242 11.79 0.24 11.33
C THR A 242 10.71 1.24 10.93
N ARG A 243 11.13 2.47 10.57
CA ARG A 243 10.26 3.53 10.04
C ARG A 243 10.77 3.99 8.67
N ILE A 244 9.86 4.43 7.82
CA ILE A 244 10.16 5.14 6.59
C ILE A 244 9.54 6.52 6.66
N MET A 245 10.36 7.58 6.54
CA MET A 245 9.93 8.96 6.51
C MET A 245 10.05 9.49 5.08
N ILE A 246 8.95 9.95 4.54
CA ILE A 246 8.83 10.40 3.15
C ILE A 246 8.48 11.88 3.14
N ALA A 247 9.30 12.70 2.48
CA ALA A 247 9.11 14.14 2.39
C ALA A 247 9.38 14.66 0.97
N LYS A 248 8.73 15.78 0.61
CA LYS A 248 8.87 16.43 -0.71
C LYS A 248 10.30 16.81 -1.05
N ASP A 249 11.10 17.12 -0.04
CA ASP A 249 12.52 17.39 -0.14
C ASP A 249 13.22 17.20 1.23
N ALA A 250 14.54 17.32 1.26
CA ALA A 250 15.34 17.14 2.47
C ALA A 250 15.03 18.18 3.59
N LYS A 251 14.49 19.35 3.27
CA LYS A 251 14.17 20.40 4.26
C LYS A 251 12.90 20.06 5.06
N HIS A 252 12.06 19.18 4.54
CA HIS A 252 10.82 18.72 5.17
C HIS A 252 11.01 17.41 5.94
N LEU A 253 12.23 16.84 5.97
CA LEU A 253 12.55 15.69 6.83
C LEU A 253 12.79 16.19 8.27
N ASP A 254 11.96 15.78 9.20
CA ASP A 254 12.17 16.04 10.63
C ASP A 254 12.44 14.74 11.39
N LEU A 255 13.71 14.49 11.68
CA LEU A 255 14.17 13.32 12.42
C LEU A 255 14.32 13.60 13.94
N SER A 256 14.00 14.81 14.41
CA SER A 256 14.24 15.24 15.80
C SER A 256 13.49 14.40 16.83
N GLU A 257 12.34 13.84 16.48
CA GLU A 257 11.57 12.93 17.34
C GLU A 257 12.24 11.57 17.50
N TYR A 258 12.88 11.06 16.46
CA TYR A 258 13.40 9.70 16.38
C TYR A 258 14.89 9.58 16.72
N MET A 259 15.68 10.57 16.36
CA MET A 259 17.15 10.55 16.53
C MET A 259 17.63 11.15 17.86
N LYS A 260 16.86 10.95 18.92
CA LYS A 260 17.24 11.33 20.29
C LYS A 260 18.09 10.27 20.95
#